data_9d77b740182c31671b7debbb8eb50e17
#
_entry.id   9d77b740182c31671b7debbb8eb50e17
#
_cell.length_a   1.000
_cell.length_b   1.000
_cell.length_c   1.000
_cell.angle_alpha   90.00
_cell.angle_beta   90.00
_cell.angle_gamma   90.00
#
_symmetry.space_group_name_H-M   'P 1'
#
loop_
_entity.id
_entity.type
_entity.pdbx_description
1 polymer ?
#
loop_
_entity_poly.entity_id
_entity_poly.type
_entity_poly.pdbx_seq_one_letter_code
_entity_poly.pdbx_strand_id
1 'polypeptide(L)'
;MLPLAAALTAALLASPSVLPIEQGFVDTGDVLVYYEAMGRGEPLVVLHGGPGASHDYFLPYLMPLARENRLIFIDERGSGRSEKLDDPKRYTVGAMADDVEAVRQALHLGTINVLGHSYGGVLAQEYALKYPKALRKLVLCSTFHSTAALNKVFDDMKKGMPAELRERIAKLEGDGLFGHGKSYQKNRYTDDYMTAAWGEGYFPYLYVRKPDPNFDPLASGNMSWDLYREMWGSHGEFIVDGNLVSAEYADRLPSLKMPTLITVGDHDECAPSIARDMQKLIPRSKLVVFPEAGHMTFVDQPALFVSAVNGFLHSTGAAKAP
;
A
#
# COMPACT_ATOMS: atom_id res chain seq x y z
N MET A 1 -31.18 -21.98 -52.33
CA MET A 1 -31.39 -22.11 -50.89
C MET A 1 -30.08 -22.63 -50.28
N LEU A 2 -29.28 -21.77 -49.70
CA LEU A 2 -28.06 -22.10 -49.01
C LEU A 2 -28.39 -22.19 -47.51
N PRO A 3 -27.92 -23.20 -46.78
CA PRO A 3 -28.15 -23.28 -45.33
C PRO A 3 -27.20 -22.35 -44.57
N LEU A 4 -27.78 -21.51 -43.72
CA LEU A 4 -27.06 -20.73 -42.72
C LEU A 4 -26.43 -21.71 -41.74
N ALA A 5 -25.10 -21.82 -41.75
CA ALA A 5 -24.35 -22.48 -40.69
C ALA A 5 -24.27 -21.50 -39.49
N ALA A 6 -25.06 -21.77 -38.46
CA ALA A 6 -24.94 -21.10 -37.16
C ALA A 6 -23.66 -21.58 -36.48
N ALA A 7 -22.63 -20.73 -36.43
CA ALA A 7 -21.46 -20.98 -35.61
C ALA A 7 -21.85 -20.78 -34.15
N LEU A 8 -22.10 -21.86 -33.41
CA LEU A 8 -22.14 -21.86 -31.96
C LEU A 8 -20.70 -21.66 -31.47
N THR A 9 -20.35 -20.46 -31.07
CA THR A 9 -19.18 -20.21 -30.20
C THR A 9 -19.51 -20.73 -28.82
N ALA A 10 -19.13 -21.98 -28.56
CA ALA A 10 -19.10 -22.51 -27.20
C ALA A 10 -18.04 -21.71 -26.43
N ALA A 11 -18.49 -20.81 -25.57
CA ALA A 11 -17.64 -20.26 -24.55
C ALA A 11 -17.20 -21.44 -23.68
N LEU A 12 -15.94 -21.87 -23.82
CA LEU A 12 -15.31 -22.80 -22.89
C LEU A 12 -15.30 -22.12 -21.53
N LEU A 13 -16.30 -22.43 -20.71
CA LEU A 13 -16.24 -22.12 -19.29
C LEU A 13 -15.05 -22.88 -18.75
N ALA A 14 -14.01 -22.17 -18.35
CA ALA A 14 -12.87 -22.79 -17.70
C ALA A 14 -13.37 -23.61 -16.51
N SER A 15 -12.96 -24.87 -16.43
CA SER A 15 -13.32 -25.74 -15.31
C SER A 15 -12.84 -25.10 -14.00
N PRO A 16 -13.62 -25.21 -12.92
CA PRO A 16 -13.18 -24.77 -11.60
C PRO A 16 -11.81 -25.33 -11.28
N SER A 17 -10.91 -24.49 -10.81
CA SER A 17 -9.54 -24.87 -10.43
C SER A 17 -9.20 -24.35 -9.04
N VAL A 18 -8.39 -25.13 -8.31
CA VAL A 18 -7.87 -24.72 -7.00
C VAL A 18 -6.62 -23.87 -7.23
N LEU A 19 -6.57 -22.70 -6.59
CA LEU A 19 -5.36 -21.90 -6.45
C LEU A 19 -4.78 -22.18 -5.06
N PRO A 20 -3.69 -22.95 -4.96
CA PRO A 20 -3.08 -23.24 -3.67
C PRO A 20 -2.47 -21.98 -3.07
N ILE A 21 -2.52 -21.88 -1.76
CA ILE A 21 -1.79 -20.87 -0.98
C ILE A 21 -0.47 -21.52 -0.53
N GLU A 22 0.63 -20.83 -0.79
CA GLU A 22 1.96 -21.12 -0.27
C GLU A 22 2.31 -20.03 0.74
N GLN A 23 2.79 -20.39 1.93
CA GLN A 23 3.16 -19.44 2.95
C GLN A 23 4.37 -19.91 3.75
N GLY A 24 5.11 -19.00 4.32
CA GLY A 24 6.29 -19.34 5.10
C GLY A 24 7.07 -18.12 5.55
N PHE A 25 8.27 -18.39 6.04
CA PHE A 25 9.20 -17.36 6.47
C PHE A 25 10.47 -17.44 5.63
N VAL A 26 10.94 -16.29 5.20
CA VAL A 26 12.28 -16.14 4.62
C VAL A 26 13.20 -15.61 5.70
N ASP A 27 14.28 -16.34 5.98
CA ASP A 27 15.39 -15.84 6.79
C ASP A 27 16.25 -14.92 5.91
N THR A 28 16.19 -13.62 6.19
CA THR A 28 16.96 -12.61 5.44
C THR A 28 18.40 -12.51 5.94
N GLY A 29 18.77 -13.27 6.98
CA GLY A 29 20.03 -13.16 7.71
C GLY A 29 20.02 -12.09 8.79
N ASP A 30 18.93 -11.32 8.89
CA ASP A 30 18.71 -10.23 9.85
C ASP A 30 17.38 -10.38 10.60
N VAL A 31 16.34 -10.80 9.91
CA VAL A 31 14.97 -11.04 10.43
C VAL A 31 14.28 -12.15 9.66
N LEU A 32 13.28 -12.77 10.30
CA LEU A 32 12.35 -13.67 9.62
C LEU A 32 11.18 -12.86 9.03
N VAL A 33 11.08 -12.87 7.69
CA VAL A 33 10.04 -12.17 6.96
C VAL A 33 8.99 -13.17 6.49
N TYR A 34 7.74 -12.95 6.91
CA TYR A 34 6.60 -13.77 6.48
C TYR A 34 6.16 -13.38 5.08
N TYR A 35 5.82 -14.40 4.30
CA TYR A 35 5.14 -14.23 3.01
C TYR A 35 3.96 -15.18 2.87
N GLU A 36 2.98 -14.74 2.07
CA GLU A 36 1.90 -15.57 1.57
C GLU A 36 1.80 -15.40 0.06
N ALA A 37 1.79 -16.51 -0.68
CA ALA A 37 1.73 -16.48 -2.14
C ALA A 37 0.54 -17.28 -2.66
N MET A 38 -0.13 -16.74 -3.68
CA MET A 38 -1.24 -17.40 -4.37
C MET A 38 -1.27 -17.05 -5.85
N GLY A 39 -1.91 -17.90 -6.62
CA GLY A 39 -2.06 -17.69 -8.06
C GLY A 39 -0.90 -18.24 -8.88
N ARG A 40 -0.91 -17.92 -10.17
CA ARG A 40 0.08 -18.41 -11.15
C ARG A 40 0.30 -17.32 -12.19
N GLY A 41 1.49 -17.28 -12.76
CA GLY A 41 1.88 -16.31 -13.79
C GLY A 41 3.07 -15.48 -13.35
N GLU A 42 3.15 -14.25 -13.85
CA GLU A 42 4.23 -13.32 -13.50
C GLU A 42 4.15 -12.92 -12.02
N PRO A 43 5.29 -12.91 -11.31
CA PRO A 43 5.31 -12.55 -9.90
C PRO A 43 4.95 -11.08 -9.69
N LEU A 44 3.99 -10.85 -8.78
CA LEU A 44 3.61 -9.53 -8.27
C LEU A 44 3.81 -9.53 -6.76
N VAL A 45 4.86 -8.88 -6.30
CA VAL A 45 5.08 -8.63 -4.87
C VAL A 45 4.20 -7.48 -4.43
N VAL A 46 3.47 -7.68 -3.33
CA VAL A 46 2.50 -6.72 -2.78
C VAL A 46 2.98 -6.28 -1.41
N LEU A 47 3.19 -4.97 -1.26
CA LEU A 47 3.70 -4.31 -0.06
C LEU A 47 2.59 -3.51 0.59
N HIS A 48 2.35 -3.77 1.87
CA HIS A 48 1.25 -3.15 2.61
C HIS A 48 1.57 -1.75 3.13
N GLY A 49 0.54 -1.05 3.57
CA GLY A 49 0.63 0.26 4.20
C GLY A 49 0.83 0.19 5.72
N GLY A 50 0.56 1.30 6.35
CA GLY A 50 0.80 1.59 7.73
C GLY A 50 1.73 2.80 7.81
N PRO A 51 3.00 2.64 8.22
CA PRO A 51 3.78 1.41 8.45
C PRO A 51 3.23 0.55 9.60
N GLY A 52 3.53 -0.74 9.58
CA GLY A 52 3.21 -1.63 10.70
C GLY A 52 1.84 -2.34 10.63
N ALA A 53 1.09 -2.22 9.52
CA ALA A 53 -0.11 -3.02 9.29
C ALA A 53 0.25 -4.49 8.94
N SER A 54 -0.55 -5.19 8.18
CA SER A 54 -0.24 -6.50 7.61
C SER A 54 -0.89 -6.65 6.25
N HIS A 55 -0.45 -7.65 5.47
CA HIS A 55 -1.05 -7.91 4.17
C HIS A 55 -2.54 -8.31 4.22
N ASP A 56 -3.06 -8.71 5.38
CA ASP A 56 -4.42 -9.21 5.55
C ASP A 56 -5.48 -8.23 5.00
N TYR A 57 -5.23 -6.93 5.07
CA TYR A 57 -6.20 -5.93 4.61
C TYR A 57 -6.39 -5.90 3.09
N PHE A 58 -5.49 -6.49 2.32
CA PHE A 58 -5.68 -6.65 0.89
C PHE A 58 -6.68 -7.76 0.54
N LEU A 59 -6.89 -8.70 1.44
CA LEU A 59 -7.77 -9.83 1.22
C LEU A 59 -9.22 -9.47 1.60
N PRO A 60 -10.22 -9.81 0.79
CA PRO A 60 -10.17 -10.54 -0.49
C PRO A 60 -9.99 -9.66 -1.74
N TYR A 61 -9.79 -8.35 -1.60
CA TYR A 61 -9.90 -7.37 -2.68
C TYR A 61 -8.91 -7.59 -3.83
N LEU A 62 -7.67 -8.00 -3.53
CA LEU A 62 -6.65 -8.27 -4.54
C LEU A 62 -6.65 -9.71 -5.06
N MET A 63 -7.40 -10.63 -4.43
CA MET A 63 -7.47 -12.03 -4.88
C MET A 63 -7.82 -12.21 -6.36
N PRO A 64 -8.70 -11.38 -6.98
CA PRO A 64 -8.97 -11.51 -8.40
C PRO A 64 -7.74 -11.38 -9.31
N LEU A 65 -6.70 -10.65 -8.88
CA LEU A 65 -5.43 -10.54 -9.60
C LEU A 65 -4.66 -11.89 -9.66
N ALA A 66 -4.89 -12.79 -8.71
CA ALA A 66 -4.25 -14.11 -8.66
C ALA A 66 -4.64 -15.04 -9.81
N ARG A 67 -5.66 -14.70 -10.57
CA ARG A 67 -6.07 -15.47 -11.76
C ARG A 67 -5.01 -15.43 -12.87
N GLU A 68 -4.30 -14.31 -12.97
CA GLU A 68 -3.34 -14.04 -14.04
C GLU A 68 -1.92 -13.76 -13.53
N ASN A 69 -1.75 -13.56 -12.21
CA ASN A 69 -0.48 -13.24 -11.57
C ASN A 69 -0.20 -14.19 -10.41
N ARG A 70 1.06 -14.48 -10.11
CA ARG A 70 1.47 -15.04 -8.83
C ARG A 70 1.63 -13.88 -7.85
N LEU A 71 0.66 -13.68 -6.97
CA LEU A 71 0.73 -12.67 -5.91
C LEU A 71 1.66 -13.17 -4.81
N ILE A 72 2.55 -12.33 -4.33
CA ILE A 72 3.40 -12.58 -3.17
C ILE A 72 3.18 -11.42 -2.20
N PHE A 73 2.38 -11.64 -1.20
CA PHE A 73 2.17 -10.71 -0.10
C PHE A 73 3.32 -10.86 0.90
N ILE A 74 3.87 -9.75 1.35
CA ILE A 74 4.92 -9.71 2.35
C ILE A 74 4.37 -8.93 3.55
N ASP A 75 4.53 -9.48 4.75
CA ASP A 75 4.49 -8.67 5.97
C ASP A 75 5.89 -8.08 6.16
N GLU A 76 6.06 -6.76 6.09
CA GLU A 76 7.37 -6.13 6.31
C GLU A 76 7.90 -6.44 7.71
N ARG A 77 9.23 -6.33 7.91
CA ARG A 77 9.85 -6.55 9.22
C ARG A 77 9.09 -5.83 10.34
N GLY A 78 8.81 -6.49 11.43
CA GLY A 78 8.07 -5.95 12.56
C GLY A 78 6.56 -5.88 12.40
N SER A 79 6.03 -6.20 11.21
CA SER A 79 4.60 -6.15 10.86
C SER A 79 3.99 -7.54 10.82
N GLY A 80 2.68 -7.61 11.00
CA GLY A 80 1.89 -8.83 10.81
C GLY A 80 2.50 -10.05 11.52
N ARG A 81 2.87 -11.05 10.73
CA ARG A 81 3.48 -12.31 11.18
C ARG A 81 5.01 -12.30 11.14
N SER A 82 5.62 -11.27 10.54
CA SER A 82 7.08 -11.13 10.50
C SER A 82 7.68 -10.88 11.87
N GLU A 83 8.95 -11.22 12.02
CA GLU A 83 9.69 -11.04 13.27
C GLU A 83 9.71 -9.59 13.72
N LYS A 84 9.41 -9.37 15.01
CA LYS A 84 9.49 -8.07 15.67
C LYS A 84 10.89 -7.86 16.22
N LEU A 85 11.37 -6.63 16.10
CA LEU A 85 12.71 -6.27 16.57
C LEU A 85 12.64 -5.63 17.96
N ASP A 86 13.63 -5.95 18.82
CA ASP A 86 13.78 -5.33 20.13
C ASP A 86 14.21 -3.85 20.02
N ASP A 87 14.99 -3.51 18.99
CA ASP A 87 15.43 -2.14 18.72
C ASP A 87 14.59 -1.53 17.56
N PRO A 88 13.63 -0.64 17.86
CA PRO A 88 12.78 -0.01 16.84
C PRO A 88 13.55 0.80 15.80
N LYS A 89 14.76 1.30 16.12
CA LYS A 89 15.60 2.06 15.18
C LYS A 89 16.03 1.25 13.96
N ARG A 90 15.91 -0.07 14.03
CA ARG A 90 16.15 -0.97 12.88
C ARG A 90 14.99 -1.02 11.89
N TYR A 91 13.84 -0.43 12.21
CA TYR A 91 12.73 -0.25 11.27
C TYR A 91 13.04 0.91 10.34
N THR A 92 13.66 0.63 9.21
CA THR A 92 14.00 1.64 8.20
C THR A 92 13.53 1.19 6.81
N VAL A 93 13.15 2.16 5.96
CA VAL A 93 12.72 1.86 4.57
C VAL A 93 13.82 1.13 3.80
N GLY A 94 15.08 1.53 4.00
CA GLY A 94 16.23 0.90 3.33
C GLY A 94 16.45 -0.56 3.71
N ALA A 95 16.28 -0.92 5.01
CA ALA A 95 16.38 -2.30 5.47
C ALA A 95 15.19 -3.14 4.97
N MET A 96 13.97 -2.58 4.95
CA MET A 96 12.80 -3.27 4.40
C MET A 96 12.94 -3.51 2.88
N ALA A 97 13.58 -2.60 2.15
CA ALA A 97 13.88 -2.84 0.75
C ALA A 97 14.88 -4.00 0.54
N ASP A 98 15.81 -4.19 1.45
CA ASP A 98 16.72 -5.36 1.45
C ASP A 98 15.95 -6.66 1.76
N ASP A 99 14.97 -6.62 2.66
CA ASP A 99 14.11 -7.76 2.93
C ASP A 99 13.31 -8.17 1.71
N VAL A 100 12.72 -7.21 0.97
CA VAL A 100 12.01 -7.50 -0.28
C VAL A 100 12.92 -8.21 -1.27
N GLU A 101 14.18 -7.75 -1.40
CA GLU A 101 15.16 -8.38 -2.27
C GLU A 101 15.53 -9.79 -1.80
N ALA A 102 15.70 -10.00 -0.49
CA ALA A 102 15.96 -11.31 0.08
C ALA A 102 14.80 -12.29 -0.18
N VAL A 103 13.55 -11.85 -0.01
CA VAL A 103 12.36 -12.66 -0.34
C VAL A 103 12.34 -12.99 -1.85
N ARG A 104 12.60 -12.02 -2.73
CA ARG A 104 12.69 -12.26 -4.16
C ARG A 104 13.72 -13.34 -4.51
N GLN A 105 14.88 -13.29 -3.90
CA GLN A 105 15.97 -14.24 -4.15
C GLN A 105 15.64 -15.62 -3.58
N ALA A 106 15.16 -15.70 -2.34
CA ALA A 106 14.83 -16.96 -1.66
C ALA A 106 13.72 -17.74 -2.38
N LEU A 107 12.73 -17.03 -2.94
CA LEU A 107 11.63 -17.62 -3.72
C LEU A 107 11.96 -17.79 -5.21
N HIS A 108 13.18 -17.49 -5.65
CA HIS A 108 13.66 -17.61 -7.03
C HIS A 108 12.76 -16.92 -8.06
N LEU A 109 12.24 -15.71 -7.74
CA LEU A 109 11.21 -15.04 -8.55
C LEU A 109 11.75 -14.42 -9.85
N GLY A 110 13.06 -14.36 -10.04
CA GLY A 110 13.66 -13.67 -11.20
C GLY A 110 13.40 -12.15 -11.15
N THR A 111 12.93 -11.55 -12.25
CA THR A 111 12.44 -10.17 -12.25
C THR A 111 10.97 -10.13 -11.83
N ILE A 112 10.60 -9.17 -10.99
CA ILE A 112 9.28 -9.08 -10.37
C ILE A 112 8.54 -7.82 -10.80
N ASN A 113 7.22 -7.85 -10.67
CA ASN A 113 6.40 -6.65 -10.57
C ASN A 113 6.21 -6.33 -9.07
N VAL A 114 6.10 -5.06 -8.72
CA VAL A 114 5.84 -4.62 -7.34
C VAL A 114 4.63 -3.71 -7.32
N LEU A 115 3.71 -3.96 -6.39
CA LEU A 115 2.63 -3.08 -6.01
C LEU A 115 2.84 -2.65 -4.58
N GLY A 116 2.97 -1.35 -4.35
CA GLY A 116 3.03 -0.79 -3.00
C GLY A 116 1.85 0.13 -2.75
N HIS A 117 1.15 -0.08 -1.63
CA HIS A 117 0.03 0.73 -1.19
C HIS A 117 0.44 1.61 -0.01
N SER A 118 0.08 2.89 -0.04
CA SER A 118 0.35 3.80 1.07
C SER A 118 1.84 3.84 1.41
N TYR A 119 2.23 3.61 2.65
CA TYR A 119 3.62 3.43 3.06
C TYR A 119 4.35 2.36 2.22
N GLY A 120 3.69 1.24 1.88
CA GLY A 120 4.27 0.22 0.98
C GLY A 120 4.66 0.78 -0.39
N GLY A 121 4.04 1.87 -0.84
CA GLY A 121 4.45 2.59 -2.04
C GLY A 121 5.73 3.41 -1.84
N VAL A 122 5.99 3.90 -0.63
CA VAL A 122 7.29 4.51 -0.26
C VAL A 122 8.38 3.43 -0.30
N LEU A 123 8.11 2.27 0.29
CA LEU A 123 9.01 1.12 0.24
C LEU A 123 9.26 0.64 -1.20
N ALA A 124 8.22 0.59 -2.03
CA ALA A 124 8.33 0.21 -3.44
C ALA A 124 9.20 1.18 -4.24
N GLN A 125 9.16 2.48 -3.93
CA GLN A 125 10.04 3.49 -4.53
C GLN A 125 11.50 3.28 -4.12
N GLU A 126 11.78 3.05 -2.83
CA GLU A 126 13.13 2.75 -2.36
C GLU A 126 13.66 1.47 -3.00
N TYR A 127 12.85 0.40 -3.05
CA TYR A 127 13.21 -0.84 -3.72
C TYR A 127 13.53 -0.63 -5.21
N ALA A 128 12.68 0.13 -5.92
CA ALA A 128 12.88 0.42 -7.34
C ALA A 128 14.17 1.21 -7.62
N LEU A 129 14.54 2.11 -6.73
CA LEU A 129 15.76 2.91 -6.81
C LEU A 129 17.01 2.10 -6.46
N LYS A 130 16.90 1.18 -5.49
CA LYS A 130 18.02 0.36 -5.01
C LYS A 130 18.27 -0.86 -5.90
N TYR A 131 17.21 -1.50 -6.40
CA TYR A 131 17.24 -2.74 -7.17
C TYR A 131 16.57 -2.63 -8.56
N PRO A 132 16.91 -1.61 -9.39
CA PRO A 132 16.18 -1.34 -10.64
C PRO A 132 16.22 -2.49 -11.65
N LYS A 133 17.24 -3.37 -11.58
CA LYS A 133 17.36 -4.52 -12.48
C LYS A 133 16.47 -5.71 -12.09
N ALA A 134 16.03 -5.76 -10.84
CA ALA A 134 15.11 -6.78 -10.34
C ALA A 134 13.66 -6.48 -10.68
N LEU A 135 13.34 -5.24 -11.07
CA LEU A 135 11.99 -4.75 -11.25
C LEU A 135 11.58 -4.66 -12.71
N ARG A 136 10.44 -5.29 -13.06
CA ARG A 136 9.83 -5.25 -14.40
C ARG A 136 8.87 -4.09 -14.55
N LYS A 137 7.89 -3.98 -13.63
CA LYS A 137 6.88 -2.92 -13.58
C LYS A 137 6.62 -2.52 -12.13
N LEU A 138 6.24 -1.27 -11.93
CA LEU A 138 5.95 -0.69 -10.63
C LEU A 138 4.50 -0.19 -10.58
N VAL A 139 3.77 -0.50 -9.53
CA VAL A 139 2.46 0.05 -9.22
C VAL A 139 2.54 0.80 -7.89
N LEU A 140 2.29 2.09 -7.93
CA LEU A 140 2.26 2.99 -6.78
C LEU A 140 0.80 3.35 -6.49
N CYS A 141 0.23 2.77 -5.45
CA CYS A 141 -1.18 2.88 -5.10
C CYS A 141 -1.34 3.77 -3.87
N SER A 142 -2.06 4.90 -4.01
CA SER A 142 -2.44 5.74 -2.87
C SER A 142 -1.24 6.04 -1.97
N THR A 143 -0.18 6.62 -2.52
CA THR A 143 1.11 6.81 -1.85
C THR A 143 1.72 8.17 -2.11
N PHE A 144 2.84 8.44 -1.46
CA PHE A 144 3.56 9.71 -1.57
C PHE A 144 5.04 9.49 -1.90
N HIS A 145 5.67 10.52 -2.43
CA HIS A 145 7.10 10.55 -2.77
C HIS A 145 7.92 11.51 -1.91
N SER A 146 7.23 12.28 -1.09
CA SER A 146 7.82 13.30 -0.22
C SER A 146 6.98 13.42 1.04
N THR A 147 7.61 13.20 2.18
CA THR A 147 6.99 13.42 3.49
C THR A 147 6.64 14.88 3.71
N ALA A 148 7.47 15.80 3.23
CA ALA A 148 7.16 17.23 3.31
C ALA A 148 5.89 17.58 2.52
N ALA A 149 5.69 16.98 1.34
CA ALA A 149 4.47 17.17 0.55
C ALA A 149 3.24 16.56 1.25
N LEU A 150 3.37 15.37 1.86
CA LEU A 150 2.29 14.76 2.62
C LEU A 150 1.90 15.58 3.85
N ASN A 151 2.87 16.06 4.63
CA ASN A 151 2.61 16.89 5.80
C ASN A 151 1.85 18.17 5.43
N LYS A 152 2.15 18.74 4.26
CA LYS A 152 1.37 19.88 3.75
C LYS A 152 -0.10 19.51 3.46
N VAL A 153 -0.34 18.33 2.89
CA VAL A 153 -1.71 17.85 2.68
C VAL A 153 -2.42 17.65 4.01
N PHE A 154 -1.77 17.08 5.01
CA PHE A 154 -2.34 16.93 6.35
C PHE A 154 -2.65 18.28 7.03
N ASP A 155 -1.80 19.28 6.85
CA ASP A 155 -2.11 20.64 7.30
C ASP A 155 -3.39 21.19 6.65
N ASP A 156 -3.56 20.97 5.36
CA ASP A 156 -4.75 21.42 4.63
C ASP A 156 -5.99 20.60 5.04
N MET A 157 -5.85 19.30 5.27
CA MET A 157 -6.91 18.45 5.83
C MET A 157 -7.35 18.98 7.21
N LYS A 158 -6.42 19.23 8.13
CA LYS A 158 -6.74 19.79 9.45
C LYS A 158 -7.47 21.12 9.35
N LYS A 159 -7.05 22.02 8.45
CA LYS A 159 -7.75 23.31 8.21
C LYS A 159 -9.18 23.11 7.72
N GLY A 160 -9.44 22.07 6.93
CA GLY A 160 -10.76 21.74 6.41
C GLY A 160 -11.70 21.07 7.43
N MET A 161 -11.19 20.58 8.56
CA MET A 161 -12.01 19.97 9.61
C MET A 161 -12.89 21.00 10.32
N PRO A 162 -14.06 20.56 10.88
CA PRO A 162 -14.84 21.38 11.80
C PRO A 162 -13.97 21.91 12.95
N ALA A 163 -14.17 23.15 13.36
CA ALA A 163 -13.34 23.80 14.38
C ALA A 163 -13.32 22.99 15.70
N GLU A 164 -14.47 22.51 16.13
CA GLU A 164 -14.62 21.71 17.36
C GLU A 164 -13.79 20.42 17.31
N LEU A 165 -13.82 19.70 16.17
CA LEU A 165 -13.02 18.49 15.97
C LEU A 165 -11.52 18.81 16.01
N ARG A 166 -11.11 19.86 15.31
CA ARG A 166 -9.70 20.31 15.26
C ARG A 166 -9.17 20.68 16.64
N GLU A 167 -9.96 21.43 17.43
CA GLU A 167 -9.62 21.81 18.81
C GLU A 167 -9.52 20.60 19.72
N ARG A 168 -10.45 19.63 19.58
CA ARG A 168 -10.42 18.38 20.33
C ARG A 168 -9.17 17.55 20.00
N ILE A 169 -8.84 17.41 18.74
CA ILE A 169 -7.61 16.71 18.30
C ILE A 169 -6.37 17.40 18.88
N ALA A 170 -6.25 18.72 18.71
CA ALA A 170 -5.11 19.48 19.22
C ALA A 170 -4.96 19.38 20.75
N LYS A 171 -6.07 19.35 21.49
CA LYS A 171 -6.04 19.14 22.94
C LYS A 171 -5.51 17.76 23.30
N LEU A 172 -5.98 16.69 22.60
CA LEU A 172 -5.52 15.33 22.84
C LEU A 172 -4.05 15.15 22.47
N GLU A 173 -3.58 15.83 21.40
CA GLU A 173 -2.17 15.88 21.02
C GLU A 173 -1.31 16.55 22.11
N GLY A 174 -1.81 17.60 22.76
CA GLY A 174 -1.15 18.28 23.89
C GLY A 174 -1.17 17.50 25.20
N ASP A 175 -2.24 16.74 25.49
CA ASP A 175 -2.40 15.98 26.74
C ASP A 175 -1.63 14.64 26.73
N GLY A 176 -1.12 14.20 25.59
CA GLY A 176 -0.38 12.95 25.39
C GLY A 176 -1.16 11.91 24.62
N LEU A 177 -0.61 11.52 23.48
CA LEU A 177 -1.26 10.67 22.47
C LEU A 177 -1.28 9.18 22.83
N PHE A 178 -0.27 8.73 23.58
CA PHE A 178 -0.03 7.33 23.85
C PHE A 178 -0.39 6.99 25.27
N GLY A 179 -1.26 6.04 25.46
CA GLY A 179 -1.72 5.64 26.77
C GLY A 179 -2.13 4.18 26.81
N HIS A 180 -2.30 3.70 28.05
CA HIS A 180 -2.93 2.42 28.30
C HIS A 180 -4.45 2.62 28.25
N GLY A 181 -5.03 2.68 27.05
CA GLY A 181 -6.48 2.62 26.88
C GLY A 181 -7.03 1.25 27.28
N LYS A 182 -8.27 0.95 26.97
CA LYS A 182 -8.86 -0.40 27.14
C LYS A 182 -8.10 -1.48 26.35
N SER A 183 -7.23 -1.07 25.40
CA SER A 183 -6.33 -1.92 24.65
C SER A 183 -5.03 -2.14 25.42
N TYR A 184 -4.65 -3.40 25.61
CA TYR A 184 -3.37 -3.80 26.22
C TYR A 184 -2.15 -3.53 25.33
N GLN A 185 -2.32 -2.88 24.18
CA GLN A 185 -1.22 -2.60 23.26
C GLN A 185 -0.42 -1.39 23.73
N LYS A 186 0.81 -1.64 24.12
CA LYS A 186 1.80 -0.62 24.46
C LYS A 186 2.02 0.31 23.26
N ASN A 187 2.21 1.60 23.51
CA ASN A 187 2.47 2.63 22.51
C ASN A 187 1.34 2.87 21.47
N ARG A 188 0.16 2.29 21.64
CA ARG A 188 -1.02 2.61 20.84
C ARG A 188 -1.54 4.01 21.21
N TYR A 189 -2.16 4.68 20.26
CA TYR A 189 -2.94 5.87 20.53
C TYR A 189 -4.06 5.59 21.56
N THR A 190 -4.37 6.60 22.39
CA THR A 190 -5.51 6.53 23.31
C THR A 190 -6.82 6.32 22.53
N ASP A 191 -7.83 5.70 23.17
CA ASP A 191 -9.12 5.46 22.52
C ASP A 191 -9.82 6.77 22.12
N ASP A 192 -9.66 7.83 22.91
CA ASP A 192 -10.22 9.14 22.62
C ASP A 192 -9.56 9.76 21.37
N TYR A 193 -8.23 9.63 21.25
CA TYR A 193 -7.51 10.11 20.07
C TYR A 193 -7.85 9.29 18.83
N MET A 194 -7.92 7.95 18.95
CA MET A 194 -8.38 7.09 17.86
C MET A 194 -9.78 7.48 17.37
N THR A 195 -10.69 7.80 18.29
CA THR A 195 -12.05 8.21 17.92
C THR A 195 -12.03 9.56 17.19
N ALA A 196 -11.33 10.56 17.74
CA ALA A 196 -11.31 11.89 17.16
C ALA A 196 -10.50 11.98 15.87
N ALA A 197 -9.23 11.54 15.92
CA ALA A 197 -8.31 11.70 14.79
C ALA A 197 -8.57 10.68 13.68
N TRP A 198 -8.66 9.39 14.02
CA TRP A 198 -8.91 8.35 13.03
C TRP A 198 -10.38 8.28 12.62
N GLY A 199 -11.29 8.15 13.59
CA GLY A 199 -12.71 7.92 13.31
C GLY A 199 -13.38 9.12 12.63
N GLU A 200 -13.17 10.33 13.13
CA GLU A 200 -13.88 11.51 12.65
C GLU A 200 -13.02 12.35 11.67
N GLY A 201 -11.70 12.41 11.89
CA GLY A 201 -10.83 13.24 11.08
C GLY A 201 -10.27 12.56 9.82
N TYR A 202 -9.83 11.33 9.95
CA TYR A 202 -9.07 10.61 8.93
C TYR A 202 -9.93 9.65 8.11
N PHE A 203 -10.83 8.93 8.77
CA PHE A 203 -11.67 7.91 8.14
C PHE A 203 -12.44 8.37 6.89
N PRO A 204 -12.93 9.62 6.77
CA PRO A 204 -13.57 10.13 5.56
C PRO A 204 -12.67 10.12 4.31
N TYR A 205 -11.35 10.08 4.50
CA TYR A 205 -10.37 10.01 3.41
C TYR A 205 -9.93 8.57 3.10
N LEU A 206 -10.18 7.63 4.01
CA LEU A 206 -9.86 6.22 3.80
C LEU A 206 -10.88 5.55 2.87
N TYR A 207 -12.16 5.81 3.09
CA TYR A 207 -13.25 5.19 2.38
C TYR A 207 -14.32 6.21 2.01
N VAL A 208 -14.77 6.18 0.76
CA VAL A 208 -16.01 6.86 0.34
C VAL A 208 -17.22 6.01 0.68
N ARG A 209 -17.07 4.69 0.62
CA ARG A 209 -18.11 3.73 1.02
C ARG A 209 -17.65 2.94 2.24
N LYS A 210 -18.53 2.76 3.21
CA LYS A 210 -18.19 1.89 4.34
C LYS A 210 -17.93 0.47 3.81
N PRO A 211 -16.78 -0.14 4.15
CA PRO A 211 -16.51 -1.52 3.80
C PRO A 211 -17.53 -2.46 4.47
N ASP A 212 -17.68 -3.67 3.92
CA ASP A 212 -18.41 -4.74 4.60
C ASP A 212 -17.76 -4.97 5.99
N PRO A 213 -18.51 -4.93 7.10
CA PRO A 213 -17.94 -5.13 8.43
C PRO A 213 -17.17 -6.45 8.61
N ASN A 214 -17.49 -7.47 7.79
CA ASN A 214 -16.77 -8.75 7.79
C ASN A 214 -15.43 -8.68 7.06
N PHE A 215 -15.18 -7.62 6.29
CA PHE A 215 -14.00 -7.43 5.45
C PHE A 215 -13.41 -6.02 5.60
N ASP A 216 -13.62 -5.39 6.76
CA ASP A 216 -12.98 -4.10 7.03
C ASP A 216 -11.47 -4.30 7.18
N PRO A 217 -10.67 -3.77 6.25
CA PRO A 217 -9.22 -3.93 6.29
C PRO A 217 -8.56 -3.39 7.56
N LEU A 218 -9.22 -2.47 8.26
CA LEU A 218 -8.70 -1.85 9.49
C LEU A 218 -9.19 -2.53 10.76
N ALA A 219 -10.22 -3.40 10.66
CA ALA A 219 -10.79 -4.08 11.82
C ALA A 219 -9.89 -5.14 12.45
N SER A 220 -8.85 -5.60 11.73
CA SER A 220 -7.95 -6.66 12.18
C SER A 220 -7.14 -6.29 13.44
N GLY A 221 -7.00 -5.00 13.75
CA GLY A 221 -6.28 -4.54 14.93
C GLY A 221 -4.78 -4.91 14.97
N ASN A 222 -4.25 -5.47 13.89
CA ASN A 222 -2.89 -6.02 13.79
C ASN A 222 -1.84 -4.94 13.47
N MET A 223 -1.99 -3.75 14.01
CA MET A 223 -0.99 -2.68 13.85
C MET A 223 0.19 -2.91 14.80
N SER A 224 1.39 -2.86 14.28
CA SER A 224 2.63 -2.80 15.08
C SER A 224 2.89 -1.37 15.52
N TRP A 225 2.39 -1.01 16.71
CA TRP A 225 2.44 0.38 17.21
C TRP A 225 3.85 0.85 17.54
N ASP A 226 4.77 -0.02 17.94
CA ASP A 226 6.17 0.33 18.16
C ASP A 226 6.86 0.74 16.85
N LEU A 227 6.61 -0.03 15.78
CA LEU A 227 7.07 0.27 14.44
C LEU A 227 6.41 1.55 13.90
N TYR A 228 5.09 1.66 14.05
CA TYR A 228 4.34 2.82 13.60
C TYR A 228 4.90 4.10 14.23
N ARG A 229 5.09 4.10 15.55
CA ARG A 229 5.62 5.23 16.29
C ARG A 229 7.05 5.61 15.88
N GLU A 230 7.93 4.63 15.65
CA GLU A 230 9.30 4.87 15.20
C GLU A 230 9.32 5.51 13.80
N MET A 231 8.48 5.01 12.90
CA MET A 231 8.53 5.43 11.50
C MET A 231 7.64 6.63 11.20
N TRP A 232 6.38 6.62 11.68
CA TRP A 232 5.44 7.72 11.46
C TRP A 232 5.73 8.90 12.37
N GLY A 233 5.90 8.63 13.66
CA GLY A 233 6.25 9.63 14.65
C GLY A 233 5.40 9.63 15.92
N SER A 234 5.54 10.69 16.70
CA SER A 234 4.96 10.77 18.03
C SER A 234 4.07 11.99 18.28
N HIS A 235 3.85 12.86 17.30
CA HIS A 235 3.09 14.10 17.47
C HIS A 235 1.69 14.06 16.86
N GLY A 236 1.24 12.92 16.37
CA GLY A 236 -0.12 12.69 15.91
C GLY A 236 -0.24 12.08 14.55
N GLU A 237 -1.48 11.83 14.12
CA GLU A 237 -1.79 11.19 12.86
C GLU A 237 -1.51 12.11 11.67
N PHE A 238 -1.77 13.40 11.83
CA PHE A 238 -1.67 14.38 10.75
C PHE A 238 -0.31 15.07 10.67
N ILE A 239 0.74 14.37 11.08
CA ILE A 239 2.13 14.78 10.92
C ILE A 239 3.04 13.55 10.91
N VAL A 240 3.89 13.46 9.90
CA VAL A 240 4.93 12.44 9.83
C VAL A 240 6.22 13.10 10.30
N ASP A 241 6.70 12.70 11.48
CA ASP A 241 7.90 13.24 12.11
C ASP A 241 8.83 12.15 12.71
N GLY A 242 8.51 10.89 12.48
CA GLY A 242 9.38 9.75 12.73
C GLY A 242 10.49 9.63 11.67
N ASN A 243 11.10 8.46 11.55
CA ASN A 243 12.22 8.29 10.62
C ASN A 243 11.80 8.37 9.14
N LEU A 244 10.50 8.26 8.83
CA LEU A 244 9.94 8.54 7.49
C LEU A 244 10.10 10.00 7.07
N VAL A 245 10.45 10.92 7.94
CA VAL A 245 10.78 12.30 7.57
C VAL A 245 11.86 12.37 6.50
N SER A 246 12.70 11.35 6.39
CA SER A 246 13.74 11.22 5.36
C SER A 246 13.25 10.67 4.02
N ALA A 247 11.98 10.29 3.89
CA ALA A 247 11.40 9.75 2.65
C ALA A 247 11.12 10.90 1.66
N GLU A 248 12.19 11.37 1.01
CA GLU A 248 12.19 12.42 0.00
C GLU A 248 12.81 11.89 -1.29
N TYR A 249 11.97 11.55 -2.26
CA TYR A 249 12.39 10.86 -3.50
C TYR A 249 12.32 11.75 -4.75
N ALA A 250 11.81 12.98 -4.66
CA ALA A 250 11.56 13.83 -5.82
C ALA A 250 12.73 13.92 -6.79
N ASP A 251 13.96 14.10 -6.27
CA ASP A 251 15.17 14.21 -7.07
C ASP A 251 15.66 12.88 -7.66
N ARG A 252 15.20 11.75 -7.11
CA ARG A 252 15.62 10.40 -7.51
C ARG A 252 14.65 9.74 -8.48
N LEU A 253 13.34 10.05 -8.41
CA LEU A 253 12.30 9.46 -9.26
C LEU A 253 12.52 9.61 -10.76
N PRO A 254 13.12 10.71 -11.29
CA PRO A 254 13.45 10.81 -12.71
C PRO A 254 14.41 9.74 -13.23
N SER A 255 15.12 9.05 -12.34
CA SER A 255 16.02 7.95 -12.68
C SER A 255 15.31 6.61 -12.94
N LEU A 256 14.04 6.46 -12.53
CA LEU A 256 13.27 5.23 -12.74
C LEU A 256 13.03 4.97 -14.23
N LYS A 257 13.35 3.77 -14.69
CA LYS A 257 13.26 3.38 -16.11
C LYS A 257 12.14 2.37 -16.40
N MET A 258 11.63 1.68 -15.38
CA MET A 258 10.55 0.73 -15.55
C MET A 258 9.22 1.44 -15.80
N PRO A 259 8.30 0.82 -16.55
CA PRO A 259 6.92 1.29 -16.62
C PRO A 259 6.30 1.37 -15.24
N THR A 260 5.62 2.48 -14.95
CA THR A 260 5.02 2.73 -13.63
C THR A 260 3.55 3.09 -13.79
N LEU A 261 2.68 2.44 -13.02
CA LEU A 261 1.28 2.84 -12.84
C LEU A 261 1.16 3.54 -11.49
N ILE A 262 0.58 4.72 -11.48
CA ILE A 262 0.22 5.45 -10.28
C ILE A 262 -1.29 5.43 -10.18
N THR A 263 -1.83 5.03 -9.02
CA THR A 263 -3.26 5.03 -8.76
C THR A 263 -3.56 5.80 -7.49
N VAL A 264 -4.69 6.51 -7.47
CA VAL A 264 -5.13 7.33 -6.33
C VAL A 264 -6.64 7.50 -6.39
N GLY A 265 -7.31 7.58 -5.23
CA GLY A 265 -8.70 7.99 -5.15
C GLY A 265 -8.86 9.51 -5.29
N ASP A 266 -10.02 9.99 -5.75
CA ASP A 266 -10.28 11.43 -5.84
C ASP A 266 -10.50 12.09 -4.46
N HIS A 267 -10.74 11.28 -3.43
CA HIS A 267 -10.89 11.68 -2.02
C HIS A 267 -9.78 11.15 -1.11
N ASP A 268 -8.66 10.71 -1.69
CA ASP A 268 -7.55 10.07 -1.00
C ASP A 268 -6.77 11.07 -0.12
N GLU A 269 -6.34 10.63 1.05
CA GLU A 269 -5.45 11.39 1.94
C GLU A 269 -4.07 11.70 1.35
N CYS A 270 -3.54 10.75 0.53
CA CYS A 270 -2.30 10.98 -0.21
C CYS A 270 -2.49 11.96 -1.37
N ALA A 271 -3.68 12.48 -1.53
CA ALA A 271 -4.14 13.51 -2.44
C ALA A 271 -3.77 13.31 -3.93
N PRO A 272 -4.71 13.51 -4.86
CA PRO A 272 -4.42 13.45 -6.29
C PRO A 272 -3.31 14.42 -6.75
N SER A 273 -3.03 15.48 -6.00
CA SER A 273 -1.92 16.41 -6.27
C SER A 273 -0.57 15.72 -6.17
N ILE A 274 -0.33 14.95 -5.11
CA ILE A 274 0.91 14.18 -4.92
C ILE A 274 1.08 13.14 -6.06
N ALA A 275 0.00 12.44 -6.42
CA ALA A 275 0.03 11.49 -7.53
C ALA A 275 0.37 12.14 -8.88
N ARG A 276 -0.15 13.35 -9.14
CA ARG A 276 0.21 14.14 -10.34
C ARG A 276 1.66 14.60 -10.32
N ASP A 277 2.20 14.92 -9.17
CA ASP A 277 3.61 15.31 -9.06
C ASP A 277 4.52 14.10 -9.29
N MET A 278 4.21 12.92 -8.73
CA MET A 278 4.90 11.68 -9.08
C MET A 278 4.84 11.38 -10.59
N GLN A 279 3.68 11.59 -11.23
CA GLN A 279 3.54 11.38 -12.68
C GLN A 279 4.46 12.30 -13.49
N LYS A 280 4.65 13.54 -13.07
CA LYS A 280 5.57 14.47 -13.74
C LYS A 280 7.03 14.05 -13.56
N LEU A 281 7.37 13.47 -12.40
CA LEU A 281 8.74 13.08 -12.05
C LEU A 281 9.15 11.74 -12.67
N ILE A 282 8.24 10.78 -12.84
CA ILE A 282 8.54 9.42 -13.32
C ILE A 282 8.33 9.34 -14.83
N PRO A 283 9.40 9.21 -15.66
CA PRO A 283 9.32 9.38 -17.13
C PRO A 283 8.37 8.40 -17.83
N ARG A 284 8.19 7.19 -17.32
CA ARG A 284 7.37 6.13 -17.93
C ARG A 284 6.13 5.81 -17.11
N SER A 285 5.53 6.82 -16.49
CA SER A 285 4.37 6.65 -15.64
C SER A 285 3.05 6.91 -16.37
N LYS A 286 2.00 6.27 -15.85
CA LYS A 286 0.59 6.55 -16.14
C LYS A 286 -0.12 6.78 -14.82
N LEU A 287 -1.02 7.75 -14.78
CA LEU A 287 -1.86 8.03 -13.61
C LEU A 287 -3.30 7.61 -13.89
N VAL A 288 -3.90 6.94 -12.92
CA VAL A 288 -5.34 6.66 -12.85
C VAL A 288 -5.87 7.26 -11.56
N VAL A 289 -6.81 8.19 -11.67
CA VAL A 289 -7.56 8.73 -10.52
C VAL A 289 -8.91 8.02 -10.51
N PHE A 290 -9.21 7.30 -9.42
CA PHE A 290 -10.48 6.59 -9.29
C PHE A 290 -11.55 7.54 -8.75
N PRO A 291 -12.69 7.67 -9.44
CA PRO A 291 -13.79 8.48 -8.95
C PRO A 291 -14.47 7.80 -7.76
N GLU A 292 -15.02 8.60 -6.84
CA GLU A 292 -15.70 8.11 -5.63
C GLU A 292 -14.87 7.08 -4.88
N ALA A 293 -13.58 7.38 -4.67
CA ALA A 293 -12.67 6.50 -3.95
C ALA A 293 -11.76 7.31 -3.02
N GLY A 294 -11.57 6.76 -1.82
CA GLY A 294 -10.59 7.24 -0.85
C GLY A 294 -9.25 6.52 -0.98
N HIS A 295 -8.54 6.43 0.12
CA HIS A 295 -7.24 5.79 0.22
C HIS A 295 -7.25 4.30 -0.13
N MET A 296 -8.31 3.61 0.26
CA MET A 296 -8.53 2.19 -0.03
C MET A 296 -9.24 2.02 -1.38
N THR A 297 -8.59 2.46 -2.47
CA THR A 297 -9.16 2.44 -3.83
C THR A 297 -9.66 1.06 -4.28
N PHE A 298 -8.99 -0.01 -3.84
CA PHE A 298 -9.38 -1.40 -4.15
C PHE A 298 -10.62 -1.86 -3.36
N VAL A 299 -11.00 -1.16 -2.29
CA VAL A 299 -12.24 -1.38 -1.54
C VAL A 299 -13.39 -0.61 -2.17
N ASP A 300 -13.18 0.68 -2.46
CA ASP A 300 -14.22 1.55 -3.02
C ASP A 300 -14.54 1.22 -4.48
N GLN A 301 -13.52 0.87 -5.28
CA GLN A 301 -13.63 0.62 -6.72
C GLN A 301 -12.97 -0.72 -7.14
N PRO A 302 -13.33 -1.87 -6.54
CA PRO A 302 -12.59 -3.12 -6.71
C PRO A 302 -12.47 -3.59 -8.16
N ALA A 303 -13.54 -3.51 -8.95
CA ALA A 303 -13.53 -3.93 -10.34
C ALA A 303 -12.65 -3.04 -11.22
N LEU A 304 -12.73 -1.72 -11.03
CA LEU A 304 -11.91 -0.75 -11.76
C LEU A 304 -10.44 -0.88 -11.38
N PHE A 305 -10.15 -1.08 -10.08
CA PHE A 305 -8.79 -1.28 -9.59
C PHE A 305 -8.14 -2.53 -10.21
N VAL A 306 -8.81 -3.68 -10.12
CA VAL A 306 -8.33 -4.94 -10.70
C VAL A 306 -8.12 -4.81 -12.21
N SER A 307 -9.06 -4.18 -12.92
CA SER A 307 -8.95 -3.94 -14.37
C SER A 307 -7.76 -3.05 -14.73
N ALA A 308 -7.54 -1.97 -13.98
CA ALA A 308 -6.44 -1.04 -14.23
C ALA A 308 -5.08 -1.71 -13.98
N VAL A 309 -4.94 -2.43 -12.86
CA VAL A 309 -3.70 -3.12 -12.50
C VAL A 309 -3.39 -4.26 -13.48
N ASN A 310 -4.35 -5.17 -13.76
CA ASN A 310 -4.15 -6.25 -14.73
C ASN A 310 -3.85 -5.70 -16.13
N GLY A 311 -4.62 -4.73 -16.60
CA GLY A 311 -4.40 -4.11 -17.89
C GLY A 311 -3.00 -3.50 -18.03
N PHE A 312 -2.48 -2.92 -16.94
CA PHE A 312 -1.11 -2.41 -16.90
C PHE A 312 -0.08 -3.55 -16.87
N LEU A 313 -0.25 -4.54 -15.99
CA LEU A 313 0.70 -5.64 -15.82
C LEU A 313 0.86 -6.47 -17.11
N HIS A 314 -0.22 -6.69 -17.87
CA HIS A 314 -0.21 -7.48 -19.08
C HIS A 314 -0.07 -6.66 -20.37
N SER A 315 0.05 -5.32 -20.27
CA SER A 315 0.34 -4.49 -21.43
C SER A 315 1.71 -4.86 -22.04
N THR A 316 1.74 -5.17 -23.33
CA THR A 316 2.98 -5.29 -24.10
C THR A 316 3.62 -3.91 -24.22
N GLY A 317 4.66 -3.65 -23.42
CA GLY A 317 5.22 -2.34 -23.20
C GLY A 317 5.65 -1.59 -24.45
N ALA A 318 4.79 -0.69 -24.90
CA ALA A 318 5.13 0.49 -25.66
C ALA A 318 4.28 1.65 -25.14
N ALA A 319 4.68 2.22 -24.00
CA ALA A 319 4.30 3.60 -23.77
C ALA A 319 5.04 4.41 -24.82
N LYS A 320 4.38 4.82 -25.92
CA LYS A 320 4.88 5.89 -26.76
C LYS A 320 5.13 7.06 -25.81
N ALA A 321 6.39 7.50 -25.76
CA ALA A 321 6.69 8.82 -25.21
C ALA A 321 5.85 9.85 -25.95
N PRO A 322 5.40 10.91 -25.27
CA PRO A 322 4.68 12.01 -25.90
C PRO A 322 5.54 12.71 -26.94
#